data_539007bdeef05f9979803cff7d350368
#
_entry.id   539007bdeef05f9979803cff7d350368
#
_cell.length_a   1.000
_cell.length_b   1.000
_cell.length_c   1.000
_cell.angle_alpha   90.00
_cell.angle_beta   90.00
_cell.angle_gamma   90.00
#
_symmetry.space_group_name_H-M   'P 1'
#
loop_
_entity.id
_entity.type
_entity.pdbx_description
1 polymer ?
#
loop_
_entity_poly.entity_id
_entity_poly.type
_entity_poly.pdbx_seq_one_letter_code
_entity_poly.pdbx_strand_id
1 'polypeptide(L)'
;MNRFLIALAMSCVLVAPATSQTPKGELKAGAIAHTTESRPLVVSQALVGIPSSLTRGAVYVGPLNAMPATLAPGKVPLVVFLHGSSGLGLKAIGEWQHWLATLGIATIAPDSFALKDRLTYSSPVDKDTYEKVHAMRASEIDIVLEAVRAIPWIDTSRMVLAGTSEGAVPVARYRGDAFIGRIIFSWSCEDNYFVHSHATAIPDNQPTLNIISSTDPYFSRSNSWLGASPAALGHCGEQLKGNKKASVVLVPGAPHTVLMFDQAKAPVEGFLRGLFGI
;
A
#
# COMPACT_ATOMS: atom_id res chain seq x y z
N MET A 1 -12.29 81.48 -12.84
CA MET A 1 -12.46 80.29 -11.94
C MET A 1 -12.67 79.05 -12.81
N ASN A 2 -11.58 78.37 -13.21
CA ASN A 2 -11.63 77.14 -14.03
C ASN A 2 -11.58 75.94 -13.11
N ARG A 3 -12.64 75.10 -13.12
CA ARG A 3 -12.67 73.82 -12.45
C ARG A 3 -12.22 72.72 -13.42
N PHE A 4 -11.06 72.15 -13.18
CA PHE A 4 -10.62 70.92 -13.88
C PHE A 4 -11.28 69.72 -13.22
N LEU A 5 -12.05 68.96 -14.00
CA LEU A 5 -12.55 67.64 -13.66
C LEU A 5 -11.50 66.58 -14.06
N ILE A 6 -10.91 65.91 -13.09
CA ILE A 6 -10.03 64.79 -13.34
C ILE A 6 -10.93 63.54 -13.36
N ALA A 7 -11.08 62.91 -14.53
CA ALA A 7 -11.72 61.62 -14.67
C ALA A 7 -10.75 60.49 -14.34
N LEU A 8 -11.01 59.76 -13.27
CA LEU A 8 -10.23 58.57 -12.86
C LEU A 8 -10.75 57.40 -13.64
N ALA A 9 -9.97 56.93 -14.65
CA ALA A 9 -10.31 55.69 -15.36
C ALA A 9 -9.86 54.49 -14.54
N MET A 10 -10.83 53.74 -14.04
CA MET A 10 -10.64 52.52 -13.27
C MET A 10 -10.49 51.34 -14.26
N SER A 11 -9.26 50.89 -14.53
CA SER A 11 -8.96 49.74 -15.36
C SER A 11 -9.24 48.46 -14.58
N CYS A 12 -10.37 47.78 -14.88
CA CYS A 12 -10.61 46.43 -14.38
C CYS A 12 -9.68 45.45 -15.10
N VAL A 13 -8.68 44.94 -14.41
CA VAL A 13 -7.87 43.80 -14.88
C VAL A 13 -8.70 42.54 -14.66
N LEU A 14 -9.24 41.97 -15.72
CA LEU A 14 -9.85 40.65 -15.72
C LEU A 14 -8.75 39.62 -15.54
N VAL A 15 -8.59 39.11 -14.31
CA VAL A 15 -7.75 37.95 -14.03
C VAL A 15 -8.53 36.73 -14.53
N ALA A 16 -8.16 36.18 -15.67
CA ALA A 16 -8.70 34.90 -16.13
C ALA A 16 -8.30 33.80 -15.11
N PRO A 17 -9.23 32.92 -14.69
CA PRO A 17 -8.88 31.81 -13.82
C PRO A 17 -7.86 30.94 -14.55
N ALA A 18 -6.69 30.76 -13.96
CA ALA A 18 -5.72 29.78 -14.43
C ALA A 18 -6.37 28.39 -14.30
N THR A 19 -6.75 27.78 -15.41
CA THR A 19 -7.16 26.36 -15.45
C THR A 19 -5.91 25.56 -15.14
N SER A 20 -5.76 25.13 -13.89
CA SER A 20 -4.76 24.15 -13.49
C SER A 20 -5.03 22.87 -14.26
N GLN A 21 -4.26 22.60 -15.31
CA GLN A 21 -4.32 21.31 -15.97
C GLN A 21 -3.80 20.25 -14.98
N THR A 22 -4.58 19.22 -14.75
CA THR A 22 -4.12 18.04 -14.01
C THR A 22 -2.88 17.49 -14.70
N PRO A 23 -1.75 17.32 -14.00
CA PRO A 23 -0.56 16.75 -14.63
C PRO A 23 -0.92 15.40 -15.25
N LYS A 24 -0.39 15.13 -16.43
CA LYS A 24 -0.56 13.83 -17.11
C LYS A 24 0.69 13.02 -16.85
N GLY A 25 0.52 11.87 -16.18
CA GLY A 25 1.62 10.95 -15.95
C GLY A 25 1.99 10.16 -17.21
N GLU A 26 3.04 9.38 -17.10
CA GLU A 26 3.53 8.52 -18.16
C GLU A 26 2.95 7.11 -18.03
N LEU A 27 2.66 6.46 -19.15
CA LEU A 27 2.18 5.09 -19.22
C LEU A 27 3.07 4.30 -20.20
N LYS A 28 3.71 3.24 -19.70
CA LYS A 28 4.33 2.21 -20.52
C LYS A 28 3.37 1.02 -20.57
N ALA A 29 2.72 0.85 -21.73
CA ALA A 29 1.80 -0.27 -21.96
C ALA A 29 2.53 -1.61 -21.78
N GLY A 30 1.79 -2.61 -21.30
CA GLY A 30 2.36 -3.92 -21.04
C GLY A 30 1.31 -4.91 -20.52
N ALA A 31 1.77 -6.03 -19.99
CA ALA A 31 0.93 -7.07 -19.43
C ALA A 31 0.23 -6.60 -18.14
N ILE A 32 -1.03 -7.00 -17.98
CA ILE A 32 -1.92 -6.63 -16.87
C ILE A 32 -2.54 -7.86 -16.19
N ALA A 33 -2.05 -9.06 -16.47
CA ALA A 33 -2.48 -10.29 -15.83
C ALA A 33 -1.31 -11.28 -15.74
N HIS A 34 -1.19 -11.98 -14.63
CA HIS A 34 -0.19 -13.02 -14.48
C HIS A 34 -0.49 -14.22 -15.39
N THR A 35 0.54 -14.71 -16.08
CA THR A 35 0.48 -15.90 -16.94
C THR A 35 0.79 -17.17 -16.13
N THR A 36 0.61 -18.34 -16.77
CA THR A 36 1.01 -19.62 -16.19
C THR A 36 2.50 -19.63 -15.83
N GLU A 37 3.34 -18.97 -16.64
CA GLU A 37 4.80 -18.89 -16.43
C GLU A 37 5.16 -17.90 -15.32
N SER A 38 4.46 -16.76 -15.21
CA SER A 38 4.79 -15.75 -14.21
C SER A 38 4.26 -16.07 -12.81
N ARG A 39 3.12 -16.79 -12.68
CA ARG A 39 2.55 -17.12 -11.36
C ARG A 39 3.53 -17.79 -10.38
N PRO A 40 4.29 -18.84 -10.75
CA PRO A 40 5.28 -19.43 -9.84
C PRO A 40 6.44 -18.47 -9.53
N LEU A 41 6.78 -17.55 -10.46
CA LEU A 41 7.84 -16.57 -10.25
C LEU A 41 7.44 -15.47 -9.27
N VAL A 42 6.17 -15.05 -9.26
CA VAL A 42 5.62 -14.09 -8.28
C VAL A 42 5.96 -14.50 -6.85
N VAL A 43 5.92 -15.80 -6.57
CA VAL A 43 6.21 -16.34 -5.24
C VAL A 43 7.68 -16.71 -5.08
N SER A 44 8.29 -17.40 -6.03
CA SER A 44 9.68 -17.84 -5.87
C SER A 44 10.67 -16.69 -5.80
N GLN A 45 10.38 -15.57 -6.45
CA GLN A 45 11.14 -14.31 -6.40
C GLN A 45 10.64 -13.34 -5.33
N ALA A 46 9.55 -13.68 -4.62
CA ALA A 46 9.03 -12.85 -3.53
C ALA A 46 10.13 -12.52 -2.52
N LEU A 47 10.18 -11.27 -2.08
CA LEU A 47 11.06 -10.88 -0.99
C LEU A 47 10.48 -11.39 0.32
N VAL A 48 11.23 -12.20 1.07
CA VAL A 48 10.80 -12.74 2.36
C VAL A 48 11.69 -12.27 3.49
N GLY A 49 11.10 -12.01 4.64
CA GLY A 49 11.79 -11.82 5.91
C GLY A 49 11.53 -13.06 6.78
N ILE A 50 12.59 -13.75 7.24
CA ILE A 50 12.50 -14.96 8.06
C ILE A 50 13.18 -14.70 9.41
N PRO A 51 12.45 -14.90 10.55
CA PRO A 51 12.98 -14.70 11.88
C PRO A 51 14.18 -15.60 12.22
N SER A 52 15.05 -15.10 13.10
CA SER A 52 16.22 -15.83 13.61
C SER A 52 15.87 -17.13 14.33
N SER A 53 14.69 -17.24 14.90
CA SER A 53 14.17 -18.49 15.49
C SER A 53 14.09 -19.64 14.50
N LEU A 54 13.84 -19.35 13.22
CA LEU A 54 13.82 -20.35 12.15
C LEU A 54 15.18 -20.52 11.47
N THR A 55 15.94 -19.45 11.30
CA THR A 55 17.26 -19.50 10.61
C THR A 55 18.39 -19.97 11.52
N ARG A 56 18.16 -20.07 12.83
CA ARG A 56 19.18 -20.42 13.86
C ARG A 56 20.37 -19.46 13.91
N GLY A 57 20.18 -18.22 13.50
CA GLY A 57 21.26 -17.22 13.44
C GLY A 57 20.75 -15.84 13.17
N ALA A 58 21.24 -15.22 12.11
CA ALA A 58 20.75 -13.90 11.70
C ALA A 58 19.38 -13.99 11.02
N VAL A 59 18.59 -12.93 11.12
CA VAL A 59 17.40 -12.74 10.29
C VAL A 59 17.78 -12.85 8.80
N TYR A 60 16.99 -13.58 8.02
CA TYR A 60 17.12 -13.60 6.58
C TYR A 60 16.16 -12.60 5.93
N VAL A 61 16.67 -11.81 5.00
CA VAL A 61 15.85 -11.01 4.08
C VAL A 61 16.39 -11.21 2.66
N GLY A 62 15.59 -11.75 1.79
CA GLY A 62 15.99 -12.07 0.41
C GLY A 62 14.89 -12.80 -0.36
N PRO A 63 15.15 -13.20 -1.61
CA PRO A 63 14.19 -13.96 -2.40
C PRO A 63 13.84 -15.30 -1.76
N LEU A 64 12.59 -15.74 -1.87
CA LEU A 64 12.14 -17.01 -1.31
C LEU A 64 12.94 -18.21 -1.87
N ASN A 65 13.26 -18.21 -3.15
CA ASN A 65 14.04 -19.27 -3.80
C ASN A 65 15.53 -19.30 -3.40
N ALA A 66 16.01 -18.29 -2.68
CA ALA A 66 17.38 -18.21 -2.18
C ALA A 66 17.45 -18.31 -0.64
N MET A 67 16.33 -18.61 0.02
CA MET A 67 16.31 -18.77 1.48
C MET A 67 17.18 -19.97 1.93
N PRO A 68 17.62 -20.00 3.21
CA PRO A 68 18.36 -21.14 3.74
C PRO A 68 17.61 -22.46 3.52
N ALA A 69 18.30 -23.46 2.99
CA ALA A 69 17.71 -24.76 2.67
C ALA A 69 17.18 -25.52 3.91
N THR A 70 17.75 -25.22 5.09
CA THR A 70 17.36 -25.86 6.35
C THR A 70 16.95 -24.80 7.35
N LEU A 71 15.69 -24.84 7.78
CA LEU A 71 15.16 -24.02 8.85
C LEU A 71 14.95 -24.84 10.13
N ALA A 72 14.94 -24.18 11.28
CA ALA A 72 14.56 -24.81 12.54
C ALA A 72 13.09 -25.24 12.52
N PRO A 73 12.72 -26.30 13.26
CA PRO A 73 11.32 -26.66 13.42
C PRO A 73 10.56 -25.55 14.16
N GLY A 74 9.31 -25.34 13.78
CA GLY A 74 8.43 -24.35 14.38
C GLY A 74 7.61 -23.62 13.33
N LYS A 75 6.60 -22.89 13.80
CA LYS A 75 5.76 -22.04 12.96
C LYS A 75 5.76 -20.62 13.50
N VAL A 76 5.79 -19.65 12.59
CA VAL A 76 5.76 -18.23 12.91
C VAL A 76 4.58 -17.54 12.21
N PRO A 77 4.03 -16.46 12.78
CA PRO A 77 3.02 -15.64 12.12
C PRO A 77 3.57 -15.00 10.85
N LEU A 78 2.69 -14.67 9.93
CA LEU A 78 3.03 -14.13 8.61
C LEU A 78 2.36 -12.80 8.34
N VAL A 79 3.09 -11.86 7.77
CA VAL A 79 2.53 -10.71 7.06
C VAL A 79 2.74 -10.90 5.56
N VAL A 80 1.65 -10.98 4.80
CA VAL A 80 1.67 -10.88 3.33
C VAL A 80 1.63 -9.40 2.97
N PHE A 81 2.62 -8.91 2.22
CA PHE A 81 2.79 -7.49 1.93
C PHE A 81 2.81 -7.20 0.43
N LEU A 82 1.83 -6.46 -0.06
CA LEU A 82 1.80 -5.99 -1.44
C LEU A 82 2.52 -4.64 -1.57
N HIS A 83 3.62 -4.64 -2.33
CA HIS A 83 4.42 -3.43 -2.60
C HIS A 83 3.67 -2.39 -3.44
N GLY A 84 4.13 -1.16 -3.47
CA GLY A 84 3.63 -0.08 -4.35
C GLY A 84 4.12 -0.22 -5.80
N SER A 85 3.80 0.77 -6.64
CA SER A 85 4.14 0.78 -8.08
C SER A 85 5.65 0.74 -8.37
N SER A 86 6.50 1.08 -7.40
CA SER A 86 7.97 1.04 -7.53
C SER A 86 8.59 -0.36 -7.38
N GLY A 87 7.79 -1.39 -7.09
CA GLY A 87 8.29 -2.76 -6.92
C GLY A 87 9.02 -3.01 -5.59
N LEU A 88 9.70 -4.16 -5.52
CA LEU A 88 10.44 -4.60 -4.33
C LEU A 88 11.81 -3.92 -4.15
N GLY A 89 12.30 -3.21 -5.16
CA GLY A 89 13.61 -2.53 -5.10
C GLY A 89 13.67 -1.33 -4.13
N LEU A 90 12.55 -0.92 -3.55
CA LEU A 90 12.51 0.15 -2.56
C LEU A 90 13.13 -0.32 -1.24
N LYS A 91 14.27 0.25 -0.85
CA LYS A 91 15.06 -0.11 0.34
C LYS A 91 14.20 -0.23 1.61
N ALA A 92 13.25 0.69 1.80
CA ALA A 92 12.37 0.71 2.96
C ALA A 92 11.55 -0.59 3.12
N ILE A 93 11.27 -1.33 2.04
CA ILE A 93 10.53 -2.60 2.11
C ILE A 93 11.40 -3.68 2.78
N GLY A 94 12.65 -3.84 2.31
CA GLY A 94 13.58 -4.81 2.90
C GLY A 94 13.91 -4.49 4.36
N GLU A 95 14.09 -3.20 4.70
CA GLU A 95 14.33 -2.75 6.07
C GLU A 95 13.10 -3.03 6.98
N TRP A 96 11.89 -2.80 6.48
CA TRP A 96 10.65 -3.10 7.19
C TRP A 96 10.47 -4.60 7.43
N GLN A 97 10.75 -5.43 6.41
CA GLN A 97 10.70 -6.89 6.54
C GLN A 97 11.76 -7.41 7.52
N HIS A 98 12.98 -6.86 7.47
CA HIS A 98 14.02 -7.17 8.45
C HIS A 98 13.55 -6.83 9.87
N TRP A 99 13.02 -5.64 10.07
CA TRP A 99 12.51 -5.21 11.36
C TRP A 99 11.40 -6.15 11.88
N LEU A 100 10.40 -6.51 11.07
CA LEU A 100 9.36 -7.47 11.48
C LEU A 100 9.95 -8.85 11.82
N ALA A 101 10.94 -9.31 11.07
CA ALA A 101 11.59 -10.58 11.34
C ALA A 101 12.37 -10.55 12.68
N THR A 102 12.92 -9.39 13.11
CA THR A 102 13.49 -9.25 14.48
C THR A 102 12.43 -9.35 15.58
N LEU A 103 11.17 -9.09 15.27
CA LEU A 103 10.04 -9.26 16.19
C LEU A 103 9.48 -10.71 16.20
N GLY A 104 10.08 -11.63 15.44
CA GLY A 104 9.60 -13.01 15.33
C GLY A 104 8.48 -13.21 14.30
N ILE A 105 8.22 -12.24 13.44
CA ILE A 105 7.16 -12.23 12.43
C ILE A 105 7.77 -12.44 11.05
N ALA A 106 7.36 -13.49 10.33
CA ALA A 106 7.75 -13.66 8.95
C ALA A 106 6.98 -12.71 8.02
N THR A 107 7.59 -12.39 6.89
CA THR A 107 6.96 -11.59 5.83
C THR A 107 7.14 -12.25 4.48
N ILE A 108 6.18 -12.08 3.58
CA ILE A 108 6.29 -12.41 2.17
C ILE A 108 5.71 -11.28 1.32
N ALA A 109 6.52 -10.72 0.45
CA ALA A 109 6.11 -9.70 -0.50
C ALA A 109 6.22 -10.28 -1.93
N PRO A 110 5.08 -10.64 -2.58
CA PRO A 110 5.09 -11.16 -3.93
C PRO A 110 5.72 -10.15 -4.90
N ASP A 111 6.48 -10.66 -5.87
CA ASP A 111 7.09 -9.82 -6.90
C ASP A 111 6.14 -9.65 -8.09
N SER A 112 5.44 -8.52 -8.12
CA SER A 112 4.58 -8.18 -9.25
C SER A 112 5.34 -8.01 -10.57
N PHE A 113 6.63 -7.69 -10.49
CA PHE A 113 7.52 -7.51 -11.65
C PHE A 113 8.11 -8.82 -12.17
N ALA A 114 7.82 -9.96 -11.53
CA ALA A 114 8.02 -11.28 -12.12
C ALA A 114 7.15 -11.50 -13.37
N LEU A 115 6.10 -10.70 -13.55
CA LEU A 115 5.36 -10.60 -14.81
C LEU A 115 6.21 -9.84 -15.84
N LYS A 116 6.73 -10.56 -16.83
CA LYS A 116 7.52 -9.97 -17.91
C LYS A 116 6.69 -8.91 -18.64
N ASP A 117 7.33 -7.79 -18.94
CA ASP A 117 6.69 -6.66 -19.64
C ASP A 117 5.42 -6.14 -18.93
N ARG A 118 5.39 -6.21 -17.59
CA ARG A 118 4.32 -5.64 -16.78
C ARG A 118 4.08 -4.17 -17.16
N LEU A 119 2.80 -3.80 -17.31
CA LEU A 119 2.42 -2.39 -17.42
C LEU A 119 2.98 -1.58 -16.26
N THR A 120 3.62 -0.46 -16.58
CA THR A 120 4.16 0.50 -15.60
C THR A 120 3.68 1.91 -15.89
N TYR A 121 3.62 2.74 -14.87
CA TYR A 121 3.14 4.11 -14.98
C TYR A 121 3.80 5.04 -13.96
N SER A 122 3.77 6.33 -14.25
CA SER A 122 3.89 7.40 -13.25
C SER A 122 2.53 8.11 -13.14
N SER A 123 2.08 8.36 -11.90
CA SER A 123 0.77 9.00 -11.66
C SER A 123 0.76 10.47 -12.08
N PRO A 124 -0.40 11.01 -12.50
CA PRO A 124 -1.67 10.31 -12.68
C PRO A 124 -1.86 9.72 -14.08
N VAL A 125 -2.53 8.55 -14.16
CA VAL A 125 -3.05 7.97 -15.41
C VAL A 125 -4.57 7.83 -15.32
N ASP A 126 -5.23 7.30 -16.35
CA ASP A 126 -6.68 7.08 -16.33
C ASP A 126 -7.08 5.98 -15.32
N LYS A 127 -8.32 6.08 -14.80
CA LYS A 127 -8.84 5.16 -13.78
C LYS A 127 -8.96 3.72 -14.30
N ASP A 128 -9.27 3.51 -15.58
CA ASP A 128 -9.36 2.18 -16.17
C ASP A 128 -8.01 1.46 -16.13
N THR A 129 -6.93 2.20 -16.38
CA THR A 129 -5.56 1.68 -16.26
C THR A 129 -5.25 1.29 -14.81
N TYR A 130 -5.58 2.13 -13.84
CA TYR A 130 -5.40 1.80 -12.42
C TYR A 130 -6.20 0.55 -12.03
N GLU A 131 -7.48 0.45 -12.42
CA GLU A 131 -8.31 -0.71 -12.05
C GLU A 131 -7.79 -2.02 -12.63
N LYS A 132 -7.23 -2.02 -13.85
CA LYS A 132 -6.56 -3.19 -14.44
C LYS A 132 -5.35 -3.60 -13.60
N VAL A 133 -4.54 -2.63 -13.18
CA VAL A 133 -3.40 -2.89 -12.29
C VAL A 133 -3.88 -3.41 -10.94
N HIS A 134 -4.89 -2.80 -10.33
CA HIS A 134 -5.43 -3.26 -9.05
C HIS A 134 -6.00 -4.68 -9.13
N ALA A 135 -6.64 -5.05 -10.24
CA ALA A 135 -7.14 -6.41 -10.46
C ALA A 135 -5.97 -7.43 -10.58
N MET A 136 -4.91 -7.09 -11.31
CA MET A 136 -3.70 -7.91 -11.36
C MET A 136 -3.10 -8.08 -9.97
N ARG A 137 -2.93 -6.99 -9.21
CA ARG A 137 -2.39 -7.01 -7.85
C ARG A 137 -3.27 -7.82 -6.89
N ALA A 138 -4.59 -7.79 -7.07
CA ALA A 138 -5.51 -8.61 -6.28
C ALA A 138 -5.28 -10.11 -6.53
N SER A 139 -5.00 -10.52 -7.76
CA SER A 139 -4.70 -11.93 -8.07
C SER A 139 -3.42 -12.46 -7.41
N GLU A 140 -2.50 -11.58 -7.04
CA GLU A 140 -1.28 -11.96 -6.32
C GLU A 140 -1.56 -12.45 -4.90
N ILE A 141 -2.65 -11.98 -4.27
CA ILE A 141 -3.08 -12.47 -2.96
C ILE A 141 -3.41 -13.98 -3.05
N ASP A 142 -4.17 -14.38 -4.07
CA ASP A 142 -4.55 -15.78 -4.27
C ASP A 142 -3.33 -16.65 -4.59
N ILE A 143 -2.42 -16.13 -5.44
CA ILE A 143 -1.16 -16.81 -5.77
C ILE A 143 -0.33 -17.06 -4.51
N VAL A 144 -0.19 -16.08 -3.64
CA VAL A 144 0.54 -16.22 -2.37
C VAL A 144 -0.17 -17.19 -1.43
N LEU A 145 -1.51 -17.08 -1.29
CA LEU A 145 -2.28 -17.97 -0.42
C LEU A 145 -2.19 -19.45 -0.83
N GLU A 146 -2.16 -19.72 -2.14
CA GLU A 146 -1.91 -21.07 -2.64
C GLU A 146 -0.53 -21.57 -2.21
N ALA A 147 0.51 -20.76 -2.37
CA ALA A 147 1.88 -21.14 -2.05
C ALA A 147 2.14 -21.30 -0.54
N VAL A 148 1.64 -20.39 0.30
CA VAL A 148 1.93 -20.41 1.75
C VAL A 148 1.32 -21.63 2.45
N ARG A 149 0.29 -22.25 1.89
CA ARG A 149 -0.27 -23.51 2.41
C ARG A 149 0.71 -24.66 2.38
N ALA A 150 1.66 -24.63 1.43
CA ALA A 150 2.71 -25.65 1.29
C ALA A 150 3.99 -25.33 2.08
N ILE A 151 4.09 -24.16 2.71
CA ILE A 151 5.27 -23.73 3.46
C ILE A 151 5.13 -24.14 4.94
N PRO A 152 5.89 -25.16 5.41
CA PRO A 152 5.61 -25.81 6.71
C PRO A 152 5.89 -24.94 7.93
N TRP A 153 6.73 -23.92 7.81
CA TRP A 153 7.10 -23.01 8.91
C TRP A 153 6.17 -21.79 9.05
N ILE A 154 5.16 -21.65 8.19
CA ILE A 154 4.15 -20.58 8.30
C ILE A 154 2.98 -21.08 9.16
N ASP A 155 2.58 -20.25 10.12
CA ASP A 155 1.31 -20.41 10.83
C ASP A 155 0.18 -19.73 10.03
N THR A 156 -0.51 -20.52 9.23
CA THR A 156 -1.60 -20.02 8.38
C THR A 156 -2.84 -19.55 9.16
N SER A 157 -2.92 -19.84 10.47
CA SER A 157 -3.97 -19.31 11.33
C SER A 157 -3.66 -17.89 11.85
N ARG A 158 -2.41 -17.43 11.70
CA ARG A 158 -1.94 -16.12 12.15
C ARG A 158 -1.33 -15.34 10.98
N MET A 159 -2.17 -14.94 10.03
CA MET A 159 -1.76 -14.16 8.86
C MET A 159 -2.43 -12.78 8.87
N VAL A 160 -1.66 -11.75 8.52
CA VAL A 160 -2.12 -10.37 8.28
C VAL A 160 -1.83 -9.98 6.85
N LEU A 161 -2.78 -9.32 6.18
CA LEU A 161 -2.61 -8.77 4.83
C LEU A 161 -2.24 -7.30 4.93
N ALA A 162 -1.14 -6.92 4.33
CA ALA A 162 -0.65 -5.54 4.31
C ALA A 162 -0.34 -5.10 2.88
N GLY A 163 -0.36 -3.80 2.62
CA GLY A 163 0.06 -3.25 1.33
C GLY A 163 0.21 -1.75 1.37
N THR A 164 0.98 -1.23 0.44
CA THR A 164 1.27 0.21 0.33
C THR A 164 0.92 0.76 -1.04
N SER A 165 0.34 1.96 -1.09
CA SER A 165 0.05 2.68 -2.34
C SER A 165 -0.78 1.80 -3.31
N GLU A 166 -0.25 1.46 -4.49
CA GLU A 166 -0.87 0.54 -5.45
C GLU A 166 -1.30 -0.79 -4.80
N GLY A 167 -0.46 -1.37 -3.93
CA GLY A 167 -0.76 -2.60 -3.22
C GLY A 167 -1.79 -2.46 -2.09
N ALA A 168 -2.07 -1.25 -1.62
CA ALA A 168 -3.04 -1.01 -0.55
C ALA A 168 -4.50 -1.18 -1.01
N VAL A 169 -4.79 -0.87 -2.28
CA VAL A 169 -6.15 -0.99 -2.84
C VAL A 169 -6.65 -2.45 -2.82
N PRO A 170 -5.92 -3.45 -3.38
CA PRO A 170 -6.34 -4.85 -3.29
C PRO A 170 -6.42 -5.36 -1.85
N VAL A 171 -5.55 -4.89 -0.93
CA VAL A 171 -5.66 -5.22 0.49
C VAL A 171 -7.01 -4.79 1.07
N ALA A 172 -7.43 -3.56 0.81
CA ALA A 172 -8.71 -3.06 1.29
C ALA A 172 -9.92 -3.72 0.61
N ARG A 173 -9.77 -4.18 -0.65
CA ARG A 173 -10.83 -4.81 -1.45
C ARG A 173 -10.87 -6.34 -1.34
N TYR A 174 -9.93 -6.98 -0.65
CA TYR A 174 -9.91 -8.43 -0.46
C TYR A 174 -11.16 -8.93 0.27
N ARG A 175 -11.81 -9.99 -0.24
CA ARG A 175 -13.09 -10.50 0.26
C ARG A 175 -12.99 -11.83 0.99
N GLY A 176 -11.80 -12.47 1.03
CA GLY A 176 -11.60 -13.74 1.71
C GLY A 176 -11.41 -13.58 3.22
N ASP A 177 -11.36 -14.70 3.91
CA ASP A 177 -11.25 -14.85 5.37
C ASP A 177 -9.87 -15.36 5.85
N ALA A 178 -8.90 -15.49 4.93
CA ALA A 178 -7.58 -16.04 5.25
C ALA A 178 -6.74 -15.16 6.21
N PHE A 179 -7.12 -13.90 6.43
CA PHE A 179 -6.33 -12.97 7.21
C PHE A 179 -7.10 -12.49 8.45
N ILE A 180 -6.44 -12.51 9.60
CA ILE A 180 -7.02 -12.07 10.89
C ILE A 180 -6.98 -10.54 11.07
N GLY A 181 -6.30 -9.82 10.20
CA GLY A 181 -6.22 -8.35 10.20
C GLY A 181 -5.65 -7.79 8.91
N ARG A 182 -5.74 -6.46 8.74
CA ARG A 182 -5.23 -5.73 7.57
C ARG A 182 -4.45 -4.50 7.95
N ILE A 183 -3.42 -4.17 7.15
CA ILE A 183 -2.69 -2.91 7.26
C ILE A 183 -2.65 -2.23 5.89
N ILE A 184 -3.18 -1.01 5.82
CA ILE A 184 -3.29 -0.19 4.63
C ILE A 184 -2.32 0.97 4.78
N PHE A 185 -1.21 0.95 4.04
CA PHE A 185 -0.26 2.05 4.02
C PHE A 185 -0.49 2.95 2.81
N SER A 186 -0.37 4.25 3.02
CA SER A 186 -0.27 5.25 1.96
C SER A 186 -1.37 5.15 0.90
N TRP A 187 -2.62 4.97 1.35
CA TRP A 187 -3.85 5.10 0.57
C TRP A 187 -4.97 5.60 1.47
N SER A 188 -5.80 6.51 0.95
CA SER A 188 -6.82 7.20 1.74
C SER A 188 -8.20 6.53 1.74
N CYS A 189 -8.42 5.48 0.95
CA CYS A 189 -9.74 4.86 0.77
C CYS A 189 -10.84 5.89 0.42
N GLU A 190 -10.53 6.85 -0.44
CA GLU A 190 -11.44 7.91 -0.83
C GLU A 190 -11.61 7.97 -2.34
N ASP A 191 -12.70 8.58 -2.81
CA ASP A 191 -12.87 8.91 -4.22
C ASP A 191 -11.80 9.90 -4.66
N ASN A 192 -11.02 9.48 -5.63
CA ASN A 192 -9.91 10.24 -6.16
C ASN A 192 -9.56 9.79 -7.59
N TYR A 193 -8.46 10.28 -8.12
CA TYR A 193 -7.96 9.93 -9.45
C TYR A 193 -7.54 8.45 -9.60
N PHE A 194 -7.33 7.72 -8.49
CA PHE A 194 -6.66 6.42 -8.44
C PHE A 194 -7.62 5.22 -8.53
N VAL A 195 -8.91 5.42 -8.29
CA VAL A 195 -9.92 4.36 -8.24
C VAL A 195 -11.25 4.82 -8.85
N HIS A 196 -11.99 3.89 -9.46
CA HIS A 196 -13.39 4.16 -9.83
C HIS A 196 -14.31 4.17 -8.62
N SER A 197 -14.03 3.30 -7.65
CA SER A 197 -14.78 3.20 -6.41
C SER A 197 -13.81 3.10 -5.23
N HIS A 198 -14.02 3.92 -4.23
CA HIS A 198 -13.27 3.89 -2.98
C HIS A 198 -13.77 2.82 -1.99
N ALA A 199 -14.86 2.11 -2.34
CA ALA A 199 -15.45 1.10 -1.48
C ALA A 199 -14.42 0.02 -1.10
N THR A 200 -14.39 -0.30 0.18
CA THR A 200 -13.59 -1.40 0.73
C THR A 200 -14.45 -2.64 0.94
N ALA A 201 -13.80 -3.79 1.11
CA ALA A 201 -14.47 -5.04 1.49
C ALA A 201 -14.07 -5.47 2.91
N ILE A 202 -13.67 -4.53 3.74
CA ILE A 202 -13.24 -4.77 5.12
C ILE A 202 -14.48 -4.97 6.00
N PRO A 203 -14.64 -6.13 6.65
CA PRO A 203 -15.72 -6.33 7.61
C PRO A 203 -15.59 -5.40 8.83
N ASP A 204 -16.71 -4.92 9.38
CA ASP A 204 -16.74 -4.03 10.54
C ASP A 204 -16.15 -4.60 11.82
N ASN A 205 -15.92 -5.91 11.86
CA ASN A 205 -15.31 -6.60 13.00
C ASN A 205 -13.85 -7.03 12.74
N GLN A 206 -13.29 -6.77 11.55
CA GLN A 206 -11.92 -7.13 11.23
C GLN A 206 -10.93 -6.08 11.71
N PRO A 207 -9.94 -6.44 12.55
CA PRO A 207 -8.87 -5.52 12.92
C PRO A 207 -8.20 -4.91 11.69
N THR A 208 -8.13 -3.58 11.65
CA THR A 208 -7.60 -2.85 10.49
C THR A 208 -6.80 -1.64 10.95
N LEU A 209 -5.63 -1.45 10.37
CA LEU A 209 -4.77 -0.30 10.62
C LEU A 209 -4.53 0.44 9.30
N ASN A 210 -4.90 1.72 9.23
CA ASN A 210 -4.53 2.60 8.13
C ASN A 210 -3.43 3.54 8.60
N ILE A 211 -2.33 3.61 7.87
CA ILE A 211 -1.20 4.51 8.16
C ILE A 211 -0.85 5.29 6.90
N ILE A 212 -0.86 6.61 6.99
CA ILE A 212 -0.59 7.47 5.85
C ILE A 212 0.08 8.77 6.32
N SER A 213 0.88 9.39 5.47
CA SER A 213 1.39 10.73 5.73
C SER A 213 0.26 11.76 5.72
N SER A 214 0.26 12.68 6.67
CA SER A 214 -0.70 13.80 6.69
C SER A 214 -0.53 14.75 5.51
N THR A 215 0.63 14.70 4.85
CA THR A 215 0.98 15.49 3.67
C THR A 215 1.33 14.60 2.48
N ASP A 216 0.75 13.41 2.40
CA ASP A 216 0.98 12.48 1.31
C ASP A 216 0.77 13.16 -0.05
N PRO A 217 1.77 13.16 -0.96
CA PRO A 217 1.68 13.90 -2.22
C PRO A 217 0.66 13.32 -3.20
N TYR A 218 0.17 12.10 -2.96
CA TYR A 218 -0.81 11.43 -3.83
C TYR A 218 -2.21 11.40 -3.24
N PHE A 219 -2.35 11.27 -1.92
CA PHE A 219 -3.65 10.95 -1.29
C PHE A 219 -4.05 11.90 -0.15
N SER A 220 -3.19 12.83 0.27
CA SER A 220 -3.58 13.81 1.28
C SER A 220 -4.41 14.94 0.69
N ARG A 221 -5.07 15.71 1.55
CA ARG A 221 -5.84 16.90 1.15
C ARG A 221 -5.02 17.96 0.41
N SER A 222 -3.70 17.94 0.56
CA SER A 222 -2.79 18.85 -0.14
C SER A 222 -2.49 18.43 -1.59
N ASN A 223 -2.94 17.25 -2.01
CA ASN A 223 -2.76 16.83 -3.40
C ASN A 223 -3.71 17.57 -4.34
N SER A 224 -3.15 18.34 -5.26
CA SER A 224 -3.91 19.08 -6.28
C SER A 224 -4.63 18.16 -7.29
N TRP A 225 -4.21 16.89 -7.44
CA TRP A 225 -4.82 15.94 -8.37
C TRP A 225 -6.13 15.35 -7.86
N LEU A 226 -6.34 15.34 -6.53
CA LEU A 226 -7.58 14.83 -5.95
C LEU A 226 -8.81 15.65 -6.35
N GLY A 227 -8.61 16.80 -6.99
CA GLY A 227 -9.65 17.79 -7.10
C GLY A 227 -9.94 18.36 -5.71
N ALA A 228 -10.47 19.54 -5.65
CA ALA A 228 -10.81 20.20 -4.39
C ALA A 228 -12.10 19.60 -3.78
N SER A 229 -12.09 18.31 -3.42
CA SER A 229 -13.17 17.79 -2.58
C SER A 229 -12.98 18.33 -1.17
N PRO A 230 -13.80 19.27 -0.71
CA PRO A 230 -13.69 19.79 0.65
C PRO A 230 -13.97 18.72 1.71
N ALA A 231 -14.57 17.59 1.29
CA ALA A 231 -14.91 16.47 2.15
C ALA A 231 -13.77 15.45 2.30
N ALA A 232 -12.71 15.50 1.46
CA ALA A 232 -11.60 14.55 1.55
C ALA A 232 -10.86 14.73 2.87
N LEU A 233 -10.62 13.62 3.57
CA LEU A 233 -9.88 13.58 4.84
C LEU A 233 -8.40 13.24 4.63
N GLY A 234 -8.06 12.57 3.51
CA GLY A 234 -6.74 12.08 3.21
C GLY A 234 -6.39 10.79 3.95
N HIS A 235 -7.39 10.03 4.42
CA HIS A 235 -7.21 8.78 5.13
C HIS A 235 -8.49 7.93 5.12
N CYS A 236 -8.38 6.63 5.47
CA CYS A 236 -9.51 5.68 5.43
C CYS A 236 -10.58 5.87 6.51
N GLY A 237 -10.54 6.92 7.31
CA GLY A 237 -11.42 7.08 8.49
C GLY A 237 -12.91 7.01 8.16
N GLU A 238 -13.37 7.60 7.05
CA GLU A 238 -14.76 7.54 6.64
C GLU A 238 -15.20 6.12 6.26
N GLN A 239 -14.35 5.38 5.52
CA GLN A 239 -14.62 4.00 5.12
C GLN A 239 -14.57 3.02 6.30
N LEU A 240 -13.86 3.35 7.35
CA LEU A 240 -13.67 2.53 8.53
C LEU A 240 -14.53 2.93 9.72
N LYS A 241 -15.40 3.95 9.60
CA LYS A 241 -16.17 4.51 10.72
C LYS A 241 -17.08 3.50 11.44
N GLY A 242 -17.56 2.48 10.73
CA GLY A 242 -18.34 1.37 11.31
C GLY A 242 -17.49 0.32 12.02
N ASN A 243 -16.20 0.26 11.74
CA ASN A 243 -15.31 -0.77 12.26
C ASN A 243 -14.69 -0.35 13.60
N LYS A 244 -15.20 -0.92 14.70
CA LYS A 244 -14.72 -0.64 16.07
C LYS A 244 -13.31 -1.16 16.37
N LYS A 245 -12.73 -1.96 15.48
CA LYS A 245 -11.37 -2.52 15.58
C LYS A 245 -10.41 -1.85 14.60
N ALA A 246 -10.83 -0.78 13.96
CA ALA A 246 -9.97 -0.01 13.06
C ALA A 246 -9.29 1.16 13.77
N SER A 247 -8.09 1.46 13.31
CA SER A 247 -7.33 2.64 13.71
C SER A 247 -6.76 3.35 12.48
N VAL A 248 -6.72 4.68 12.54
CA VAL A 248 -6.09 5.53 11.55
C VAL A 248 -4.94 6.28 12.20
N VAL A 249 -3.77 6.21 11.59
CA VAL A 249 -2.56 6.90 12.04
C VAL A 249 -2.08 7.84 10.95
N LEU A 250 -2.02 9.12 11.25
CA LEU A 250 -1.43 10.14 10.39
C LEU A 250 0.02 10.39 10.83
N VAL A 251 0.96 10.23 9.91
CA VAL A 251 2.39 10.50 10.15
C VAL A 251 2.70 11.92 9.67
N PRO A 252 2.94 12.88 10.58
CA PRO A 252 3.11 14.28 10.21
C PRO A 252 4.35 14.50 9.34
N GLY A 253 4.17 15.17 8.18
CA GLY A 253 5.27 15.58 7.31
C GLY A 253 6.10 14.47 6.69
N ALA A 254 5.68 13.20 6.80
CA ALA A 254 6.38 12.09 6.20
C ALA A 254 6.21 12.10 4.66
N PRO A 255 7.14 11.52 3.90
CA PRO A 255 6.95 11.25 2.48
C PRO A 255 5.87 10.18 2.27
N HIS A 256 5.55 9.87 1.00
CA HIS A 256 4.59 8.82 0.64
C HIS A 256 4.92 7.45 1.26
N THR A 257 6.18 7.06 1.29
CA THR A 257 6.61 5.80 1.91
C THR A 257 6.85 5.99 3.40
N VAL A 258 5.90 5.53 4.23
CA VAL A 258 5.93 5.72 5.69
C VAL A 258 6.49 4.54 6.47
N LEU A 259 6.84 3.42 5.83
CA LEU A 259 7.13 2.12 6.47
C LEU A 259 8.15 2.16 7.62
N MET A 260 9.20 2.95 7.48
CA MET A 260 10.33 2.99 8.44
C MET A 260 10.28 4.17 9.42
N PHE A 261 9.25 4.99 9.37
CA PHE A 261 9.07 6.06 10.37
C PHE A 261 8.65 5.46 11.71
N ASP A 262 9.22 5.94 12.82
CA ASP A 262 8.89 5.43 14.16
C ASP A 262 7.42 5.61 14.48
N GLN A 263 6.80 6.72 14.03
CA GLN A 263 5.37 6.97 14.15
C GLN A 263 4.51 5.95 13.38
N ALA A 264 5.07 5.26 12.38
CA ALA A 264 4.40 4.16 11.68
C ALA A 264 4.75 2.80 12.29
N LYS A 265 6.02 2.56 12.69
CA LYS A 265 6.45 1.28 13.25
C LYS A 265 5.79 0.97 14.59
N ALA A 266 5.72 1.92 15.50
CA ALA A 266 5.15 1.68 16.83
C ALA A 266 3.69 1.19 16.79
N PRO A 267 2.75 1.83 16.04
CA PRO A 267 1.40 1.31 15.92
C PRO A 267 1.32 -0.03 15.16
N VAL A 268 2.21 -0.28 14.17
CA VAL A 268 2.28 -1.58 13.49
C VAL A 268 2.71 -2.67 14.47
N GLU A 269 3.73 -2.43 15.27
CA GLU A 269 4.19 -3.40 16.27
C GLU A 269 3.09 -3.73 17.27
N GLY A 270 2.46 -2.72 17.86
CA GLY A 270 1.37 -2.92 18.82
C GLY A 270 0.19 -3.69 18.20
N PHE A 271 -0.18 -3.35 16.97
CA PHE A 271 -1.24 -4.03 16.23
C PHE A 271 -0.91 -5.50 15.96
N LEU A 272 0.29 -5.80 15.45
CA LEU A 272 0.70 -7.16 15.12
C LEU A 272 0.92 -8.01 16.37
N ARG A 273 1.53 -7.47 17.43
CA ARG A 273 1.69 -8.19 18.70
C ARG A 273 0.33 -8.54 19.31
N GLY A 274 -0.60 -7.60 19.31
CA GLY A 274 -1.95 -7.84 19.81
C GLY A 274 -2.70 -8.92 19.03
N LEU A 275 -2.55 -8.97 17.70
CA LEU A 275 -3.20 -9.99 16.86
C LEU A 275 -2.54 -11.36 16.96
N PHE A 276 -1.22 -11.41 17.05
CA PHE A 276 -0.47 -12.66 17.03
C PHE A 276 -0.25 -13.27 18.42
N GLY A 277 -0.50 -12.51 19.49
CA GLY A 277 -0.28 -12.97 20.87
C GLY A 277 1.19 -13.15 21.23
N ILE A 278 2.05 -12.24 20.79
CA ILE A 278 3.53 -12.30 20.98
C ILE A 278 4.07 -11.06 21.68
#